data_a730573e768e03c0350af41bc2f3353d
#
_entry.id   a730573e768e03c0350af41bc2f3353d
#
_cell.length_a   1.000
_cell.length_b   1.000
_cell.length_c   1.000
_cell.angle_alpha   90.00
_cell.angle_beta   90.00
_cell.angle_gamma   90.00
#
_symmetry.space_group_name_H-M   'P 1'
#
loop_
_entity.id
_entity.type
_entity.pdbx_description
1 polymer ?
#
loop_
_entity_poly.entity_id
_entity_poly.type
_entity_poly.pdbx_seq_one_letter_code
_entity_poly.pdbx_strand_id
1 'polypeptide(L)'
;MNNADHRPLADRVRPLTLSEYVGQEHIIGENAPLGKAIANGIIPSILLWGPPGVGKTTLAQLISNHLDRPFYTLSAINSGVKDIREVIDKVKNQGLFGGANAILFIDEIHRFSKSQQDSLLAAVEKGIITLIGATTENPSFEVISALLSRCQVYVLKHHTVAELNTILNRAIAKDTILKEKNLTIKENEALFRMSGGDARKLLNVLEIVANNTENGLVNDEIVLNTIQQNIALYDKSGEQHYDIISAFIKSLRGSDPNAAVYWLAR
;
A
#
# COMPACT_ATOMS: atom_id res chain seq x y z
N MET A 1 28.14 10.91 -15.03
CA MET A 1 26.78 10.78 -15.55
C MET A 1 25.94 10.25 -14.39
N ASN A 2 25.14 11.10 -13.74
CA ASN A 2 24.23 10.67 -12.68
C ASN A 2 23.18 9.74 -13.29
N ASN A 3 23.20 8.46 -12.89
CA ASN A 3 22.06 7.58 -13.15
C ASN A 3 20.86 8.17 -12.38
N ALA A 4 20.02 8.91 -13.06
CA ALA A 4 18.78 9.39 -12.48
C ALA A 4 17.98 8.17 -12.01
N ASP A 5 17.59 8.14 -10.74
CA ASP A 5 16.79 7.05 -10.18
C ASP A 5 15.38 7.14 -10.79
N HIS A 6 15.09 6.28 -11.76
CA HIS A 6 13.81 6.27 -12.49
C HIS A 6 12.65 5.63 -11.70
N ARG A 7 12.89 5.22 -10.43
CA ARG A 7 11.80 4.71 -9.60
C ARG A 7 10.80 5.83 -9.26
N PRO A 8 9.51 5.51 -9.13
CA PRO A 8 8.50 6.47 -8.67
C PRO A 8 8.88 7.10 -7.33
N LEU A 9 8.52 8.36 -7.10
CA LEU A 9 8.80 9.09 -5.85
C LEU A 9 8.36 8.30 -4.61
N ALA A 10 7.19 7.66 -4.66
CA ALA A 10 6.66 6.85 -3.57
C ALA A 10 7.59 5.70 -3.15
N ASP A 11 8.39 5.16 -4.07
CA ASP A 11 9.40 4.14 -3.76
C ASP A 11 10.72 4.73 -3.29
N ARG A 12 11.13 5.88 -3.86
CA ARG A 12 12.39 6.57 -3.47
C ARG A 12 12.38 7.10 -2.04
N VAL A 13 11.20 7.58 -1.58
CA VAL A 13 11.04 8.16 -0.23
C VAL A 13 10.45 7.18 0.79
N ARG A 14 10.34 5.90 0.44
CA ARG A 14 9.80 4.88 1.34
C ARG A 14 10.55 4.88 2.67
N PRO A 15 9.85 4.83 3.81
CA PRO A 15 10.46 4.68 5.12
C PRO A 15 11.39 3.48 5.20
N LEU A 16 12.52 3.62 5.87
CA LEU A 16 13.51 2.57 6.08
C LEU A 16 13.46 2.00 7.51
N THR A 17 12.89 2.75 8.44
CA THR A 17 12.74 2.36 9.85
C THR A 17 11.30 2.56 10.33
N LEU A 18 10.92 1.87 11.41
CA LEU A 18 9.59 2.04 12.03
C LEU A 18 9.37 3.47 12.55
N SER A 19 10.41 4.15 13.01
CA SER A 19 10.33 5.56 13.46
C SER A 19 10.06 6.54 12.32
N GLU A 20 10.34 6.15 11.09
CA GLU A 20 9.99 6.92 9.91
C GLU A 20 8.57 6.62 9.40
N TYR A 21 7.93 5.57 9.87
CA TYR A 21 6.58 5.22 9.44
C TYR A 21 5.56 6.20 10.03
N VAL A 22 4.73 6.79 9.17
CA VAL A 22 3.76 7.82 9.57
C VAL A 22 2.37 7.22 9.68
N GLY A 23 1.69 7.54 10.78
CA GLY A 23 0.32 7.12 11.03
C GLY A 23 0.18 5.72 11.62
N GLN A 24 -1.06 5.26 11.72
CA GLN A 24 -1.45 3.95 12.27
C GLN A 24 -1.06 3.73 13.75
N GLU A 25 -0.99 4.79 14.55
CA GLU A 25 -0.61 4.75 15.97
C GLU A 25 -1.48 3.77 16.79
N HIS A 26 -2.74 3.56 16.39
CA HIS A 26 -3.63 2.61 17.03
C HIS A 26 -3.21 1.14 16.82
N ILE A 27 -2.30 0.86 15.89
CA ILE A 27 -1.77 -0.48 15.59
C ILE A 27 -0.33 -0.62 16.08
N ILE A 28 0.53 0.35 15.75
CA ILE A 28 1.98 0.26 15.95
C ILE A 28 2.53 1.19 17.05
N GLY A 29 1.69 2.05 17.64
CA GLY A 29 2.10 2.89 18.77
C GLY A 29 2.66 2.04 19.92
N GLU A 30 3.46 2.63 20.81
CA GLU A 30 4.15 1.92 21.94
C GLU A 30 3.21 1.07 22.79
N ASN A 31 1.97 1.51 22.98
CA ASN A 31 0.96 0.80 23.76
C ASN A 31 0.04 -0.08 22.93
N ALA A 32 0.14 -0.02 21.60
CA ALA A 32 -0.70 -0.79 20.70
C ALA A 32 -0.24 -2.27 20.65
N PRO A 33 -1.18 -3.21 20.37
CA PRO A 33 -0.86 -4.65 20.42
C PRO A 33 0.27 -5.06 19.48
N LEU A 34 0.28 -4.58 18.23
CA LEU A 34 1.33 -4.93 17.28
C LEU A 34 2.65 -4.22 17.62
N GLY A 35 2.60 -2.96 18.10
CA GLY A 35 3.79 -2.25 18.56
C GLY A 35 4.51 -2.99 19.69
N LYS A 36 3.76 -3.47 20.69
CA LYS A 36 4.30 -4.30 21.77
C LYS A 36 4.87 -5.63 21.27
N ALA A 37 4.20 -6.28 20.33
CA ALA A 37 4.67 -7.54 19.73
C ALA A 37 6.00 -7.35 19.00
N ILE A 38 6.11 -6.27 18.22
CA ILE A 38 7.35 -5.90 17.52
C ILE A 38 8.48 -5.59 18.51
N ALA A 39 8.22 -4.79 19.54
CA ALA A 39 9.21 -4.47 20.57
C ALA A 39 9.73 -5.71 21.31
N ASN A 40 8.87 -6.72 21.51
CA ASN A 40 9.25 -7.99 22.12
C ASN A 40 9.92 -8.98 21.15
N GLY A 41 10.08 -8.62 19.87
CA GLY A 41 10.69 -9.48 18.85
C GLY A 41 9.84 -10.67 18.38
N ILE A 42 8.59 -10.77 18.84
CA ILE A 42 7.68 -11.89 18.56
C ILE A 42 6.40 -11.35 17.96
N ILE A 43 6.19 -11.61 16.66
CA ILE A 43 4.94 -11.27 15.99
C ILE A 43 4.18 -12.54 15.60
N PRO A 44 2.85 -12.57 15.76
CA PRO A 44 2.01 -13.61 15.20
C PRO A 44 1.90 -13.44 13.69
N SER A 45 1.28 -14.40 13.01
CA SER A 45 0.80 -14.16 11.65
C SER A 45 -0.32 -13.14 11.67
N ILE A 46 -0.31 -12.20 10.71
CA ILE A 46 -1.20 -11.04 10.68
C ILE A 46 -1.80 -10.82 9.30
N LEU A 47 -2.98 -10.20 9.29
CA LEU A 47 -3.62 -9.67 8.10
C LEU A 47 -3.77 -8.15 8.25
N LEU A 48 -3.18 -7.41 7.32
CA LEU A 48 -3.26 -5.96 7.22
C LEU A 48 -4.41 -5.61 6.26
N TRP A 49 -5.52 -5.19 6.80
CA TRP A 49 -6.70 -4.80 6.03
C TRP A 49 -6.86 -3.28 6.02
N GLY A 50 -7.08 -2.71 4.84
CA GLY A 50 -7.33 -1.27 4.72
C GLY A 50 -7.21 -0.77 3.29
N PRO A 51 -7.56 0.49 3.04
CA PRO A 51 -7.55 1.08 1.70
C PRO A 51 -6.16 1.07 1.06
N PRO A 52 -6.07 1.34 -0.25
CA PRO A 52 -4.78 1.45 -0.92
C PRO A 52 -3.97 2.63 -0.38
N GLY A 53 -2.65 2.59 -0.54
CA GLY A 53 -1.74 3.68 -0.21
C GLY A 53 -1.55 4.03 1.28
N VAL A 54 -2.12 3.24 2.22
CA VAL A 54 -1.97 3.47 3.67
C VAL A 54 -0.74 2.82 4.29
N GLY A 55 0.14 2.23 3.47
CA GLY A 55 1.43 1.72 3.91
C GLY A 55 1.47 0.25 4.33
N LYS A 56 0.52 -0.61 3.94
CA LYS A 56 0.50 -2.05 4.29
C LYS A 56 1.81 -2.76 3.93
N THR A 57 2.24 -2.66 2.69
CA THR A 57 3.48 -3.27 2.18
C THR A 57 4.72 -2.69 2.87
N THR A 58 4.72 -1.37 3.09
CA THR A 58 5.79 -0.67 3.81
C THR A 58 5.90 -1.17 5.24
N LEU A 59 4.78 -1.28 5.96
CA LEU A 59 4.77 -1.77 7.34
C LEU A 59 5.32 -3.19 7.43
N ALA A 60 4.90 -4.09 6.54
CA ALA A 60 5.40 -5.46 6.50
C ALA A 60 6.93 -5.52 6.32
N GLN A 61 7.48 -4.71 5.41
CA GLN A 61 8.92 -4.61 5.17
C GLN A 61 9.67 -4.06 6.39
N LEU A 62 9.13 -3.01 7.03
CA LEU A 62 9.74 -2.41 8.22
C LEU A 62 9.75 -3.34 9.42
N ILE A 63 8.69 -4.13 9.61
CA ILE A 63 8.64 -5.17 10.64
C ILE A 63 9.74 -6.21 10.39
N SER A 64 9.89 -6.67 9.16
CA SER A 64 10.93 -7.64 8.80
C SER A 64 12.34 -7.10 9.08
N ASN A 65 12.61 -5.87 8.64
CA ASN A 65 13.90 -5.21 8.86
C ASN A 65 14.19 -5.01 10.36
N HIS A 66 13.16 -4.60 11.12
CA HIS A 66 13.32 -4.38 12.58
C HIS A 66 13.62 -5.68 13.35
N LEU A 67 13.03 -6.80 12.91
CA LEU A 67 13.21 -8.11 13.53
C LEU A 67 14.40 -8.89 12.96
N ASP A 68 15.12 -8.34 11.99
CA ASP A 68 16.21 -8.99 11.27
C ASP A 68 15.82 -10.39 10.76
N ARG A 69 14.62 -10.49 10.14
CA ARG A 69 14.09 -11.75 9.61
C ARG A 69 14.10 -11.75 8.09
N PRO A 70 14.38 -12.88 7.45
CA PRO A 70 14.25 -13.02 5.99
C PRO A 70 12.85 -12.66 5.52
N PHE A 71 12.77 -11.85 4.47
CA PHE A 71 11.51 -11.35 3.89
C PHE A 71 11.30 -11.90 2.49
N TYR A 72 10.24 -12.68 2.33
CA TYR A 72 9.81 -13.20 1.04
C TYR A 72 8.50 -12.55 0.64
N THR A 73 8.40 -12.15 -0.62
CA THR A 73 7.20 -11.49 -1.14
C THR A 73 6.58 -12.34 -2.23
N LEU A 74 5.28 -12.58 -2.14
CA LEU A 74 4.47 -13.14 -3.21
C LEU A 74 3.37 -12.15 -3.57
N SER A 75 3.13 -11.99 -4.88
CA SER A 75 1.98 -11.25 -5.38
C SER A 75 0.88 -12.23 -5.74
N ALA A 76 -0.31 -12.06 -5.19
CA ALA A 76 -1.42 -12.96 -5.49
C ALA A 76 -1.86 -12.92 -6.97
N ILE A 77 -1.45 -11.89 -7.71
CA ILE A 77 -1.74 -11.78 -9.14
C ILE A 77 -0.87 -12.74 -9.97
N ASN A 78 0.39 -12.93 -9.57
CA ASN A 78 1.40 -13.60 -10.40
C ASN A 78 1.89 -14.94 -9.80
N SER A 79 1.50 -15.27 -8.56
CA SER A 79 2.03 -16.45 -7.86
C SER A 79 1.01 -17.58 -7.79
N GLY A 80 1.47 -18.80 -8.11
CA GLY A 80 0.69 -20.03 -8.00
C GLY A 80 0.99 -20.84 -6.73
N VAL A 81 0.32 -21.97 -6.55
CA VAL A 81 0.58 -22.93 -5.44
C VAL A 81 2.04 -23.40 -5.46
N LYS A 82 2.64 -23.53 -6.64
CA LYS A 82 4.04 -23.93 -6.79
C LYS A 82 4.99 -22.93 -6.16
N ASP A 83 4.79 -21.64 -6.43
CA ASP A 83 5.64 -20.57 -5.90
C ASP A 83 5.56 -20.49 -4.37
N ILE A 84 4.35 -20.67 -3.81
CA ILE A 84 4.13 -20.77 -2.37
C ILE A 84 4.96 -21.91 -1.76
N ARG A 85 4.90 -23.10 -2.37
CA ARG A 85 5.63 -24.27 -1.88
C ARG A 85 7.13 -24.08 -2.00
N GLU A 86 7.63 -23.54 -3.09
CA GLU A 86 9.04 -23.24 -3.29
C GLU A 86 9.60 -22.30 -2.18
N VAL A 87 8.86 -21.23 -1.84
CA VAL A 87 9.25 -20.34 -0.73
C VAL A 87 9.25 -21.08 0.60
N ILE A 88 8.19 -21.87 0.90
CA ILE A 88 8.10 -22.63 2.15
C ILE A 88 9.25 -23.65 2.26
N ASP A 89 9.57 -24.36 1.19
CA ASP A 89 10.65 -25.35 1.19
C ASP A 89 12.04 -24.68 1.29
N LYS A 90 12.23 -23.51 0.68
CA LYS A 90 13.43 -22.70 0.84
C LYS A 90 13.62 -22.28 2.30
N VAL A 91 12.56 -21.81 2.95
CA VAL A 91 12.60 -21.42 4.37
C VAL A 91 12.90 -22.62 5.27
N LYS A 92 12.27 -23.79 5.04
CA LYS A 92 12.56 -25.02 5.79
C LYS A 92 14.02 -25.42 5.70
N ASN A 93 14.57 -25.39 4.49
CA ASN A 93 15.97 -25.78 4.26
C ASN A 93 16.95 -24.82 4.94
N GLN A 94 16.65 -23.53 4.98
CA GLN A 94 17.44 -22.54 5.69
C GLN A 94 17.31 -22.68 7.22
N GLY A 95 16.13 -23.03 7.73
CA GLY A 95 15.87 -23.25 9.16
C GLY A 95 16.65 -24.43 9.76
N LEU A 96 17.05 -25.42 8.95
CA LEU A 96 17.90 -26.54 9.38
C LEU A 96 19.31 -26.09 9.80
N PHE A 97 19.73 -24.89 9.42
CA PHE A 97 21.01 -24.29 9.78
C PHE A 97 20.88 -23.19 10.84
N GLY A 98 19.77 -23.14 11.58
CA GLY A 98 19.56 -22.16 12.67
C GLY A 98 19.07 -20.79 12.20
N GLY A 99 18.50 -20.68 11.01
CA GLY A 99 17.95 -19.44 10.49
C GLY A 99 16.70 -18.99 11.26
N ALA A 100 16.53 -17.66 11.41
CA ALA A 100 15.36 -17.07 12.01
C ALA A 100 14.09 -17.39 11.20
N ASN A 101 12.95 -17.50 11.90
CA ASN A 101 11.63 -17.69 11.29
C ASN A 101 11.33 -16.59 10.26
N ALA A 102 11.21 -16.95 8.99
CA ALA A 102 11.05 -16.01 7.89
C ALA A 102 9.65 -15.38 7.86
N ILE A 103 9.58 -14.16 7.38
CA ILE A 103 8.32 -13.48 7.08
C ILE A 103 7.95 -13.72 5.62
N LEU A 104 6.77 -14.27 5.39
CA LEU A 104 6.16 -14.35 4.06
C LEU A 104 5.10 -13.27 3.93
N PHE A 105 5.37 -12.27 3.10
CA PHE A 105 4.41 -11.23 2.75
C PHE A 105 3.64 -11.61 1.49
N ILE A 106 2.31 -11.51 1.57
CA ILE A 106 1.41 -11.74 0.43
C ILE A 106 0.60 -10.48 0.21
N ASP A 107 0.88 -9.80 -0.91
CA ASP A 107 0.08 -8.64 -1.31
C ASP A 107 -1.20 -9.09 -2.01
N GLU A 108 -2.32 -8.41 -1.71
CA GLU A 108 -3.66 -8.70 -2.23
C GLU A 108 -4.08 -10.16 -2.01
N ILE A 109 -3.89 -10.68 -0.78
CA ILE A 109 -4.14 -12.09 -0.43
C ILE A 109 -5.55 -12.57 -0.78
N HIS A 110 -6.53 -11.66 -0.87
CA HIS A 110 -7.90 -11.96 -1.29
C HIS A 110 -8.00 -12.50 -2.73
N ARG A 111 -6.99 -12.26 -3.56
CA ARG A 111 -6.91 -12.78 -4.94
C ARG A 111 -6.41 -14.22 -5.02
N PHE A 112 -5.89 -14.76 -3.91
CA PHE A 112 -5.54 -16.16 -3.86
C PHE A 112 -6.80 -17.03 -3.83
N SER A 113 -6.84 -18.08 -4.65
CA SER A 113 -7.84 -19.12 -4.58
C SER A 113 -7.81 -19.84 -3.22
N LYS A 114 -8.89 -20.49 -2.84
CA LYS A 114 -8.96 -21.28 -1.59
C LYS A 114 -7.82 -22.30 -1.50
N SER A 115 -7.50 -22.99 -2.60
CA SER A 115 -6.38 -23.96 -2.64
C SER A 115 -5.01 -23.32 -2.41
N GLN A 116 -4.79 -22.07 -2.87
CA GLN A 116 -3.56 -21.33 -2.59
C GLN A 116 -3.48 -20.93 -1.12
N GLN A 117 -4.58 -20.45 -0.55
CA GLN A 117 -4.66 -20.12 0.88
C GLN A 117 -4.48 -21.36 1.76
N ASP A 118 -5.09 -22.50 1.40
CA ASP A 118 -4.92 -23.80 2.10
C ASP A 118 -3.45 -24.25 2.13
N SER A 119 -2.69 -23.98 1.06
CA SER A 119 -1.29 -24.36 0.99
C SER A 119 -0.39 -23.66 2.00
N LEU A 120 -0.86 -22.54 2.58
CA LEU A 120 -0.16 -21.79 3.62
C LEU A 120 -0.38 -22.36 5.03
N LEU A 121 -1.51 -23.05 5.26
CA LEU A 121 -1.95 -23.45 6.61
C LEU A 121 -0.90 -24.23 7.37
N ALA A 122 -0.38 -25.28 6.77
CA ALA A 122 0.60 -26.15 7.44
C ALA A 122 1.89 -25.43 7.82
N ALA A 123 2.32 -24.45 7.02
CA ALA A 123 3.53 -23.67 7.29
C ALA A 123 3.31 -22.63 8.39
N VAL A 124 2.14 -22.01 8.43
CA VAL A 124 1.73 -21.07 9.48
C VAL A 124 1.54 -21.79 10.80
N GLU A 125 0.80 -22.93 10.82
CA GLU A 125 0.56 -23.73 12.02
C GLU A 125 1.83 -24.24 12.68
N LYS A 126 2.78 -24.69 11.88
CA LYS A 126 4.07 -25.21 12.37
C LYS A 126 5.08 -24.11 12.68
N GLY A 127 4.72 -22.83 12.50
CA GLY A 127 5.63 -21.72 12.71
C GLY A 127 6.84 -21.71 11.77
N ILE A 128 6.77 -22.38 10.62
CA ILE A 128 7.83 -22.38 9.60
C ILE A 128 7.98 -20.98 9.00
N ILE A 129 6.86 -20.30 8.80
CA ILE A 129 6.78 -18.91 8.35
C ILE A 129 5.89 -18.11 9.30
N THR A 130 6.17 -16.81 9.40
CA THR A 130 5.23 -15.82 9.91
C THR A 130 4.55 -15.17 8.69
N LEU A 131 3.24 -15.34 8.55
CA LEU A 131 2.50 -14.75 7.44
C LEU A 131 2.15 -13.29 7.74
N ILE A 132 2.41 -12.40 6.78
CA ILE A 132 1.83 -11.05 6.75
C ILE A 132 1.03 -10.94 5.45
N GLY A 133 -0.29 -11.06 5.52
CA GLY A 133 -1.18 -10.85 4.38
C GLY A 133 -1.64 -9.39 4.31
N ALA A 134 -1.68 -8.81 3.12
CA ALA A 134 -2.28 -7.49 2.89
C ALA A 134 -3.51 -7.62 1.99
N THR A 135 -4.54 -6.85 2.28
CA THR A 135 -5.78 -6.83 1.49
C THR A 135 -6.49 -5.49 1.57
N THR A 136 -7.17 -5.12 0.49
CA THR A 136 -8.11 -4.00 0.44
C THR A 136 -9.55 -4.45 0.70
N GLU A 137 -9.84 -5.74 0.53
CA GLU A 137 -11.15 -6.33 0.71
C GLU A 137 -11.34 -6.85 2.14
N ASN A 138 -12.61 -7.01 2.56
CA ASN A 138 -12.90 -7.51 3.91
C ASN A 138 -12.43 -8.97 4.05
N PRO A 139 -11.44 -9.24 4.91
CA PRO A 139 -10.87 -10.58 5.04
C PRO A 139 -11.87 -11.63 5.52
N SER A 140 -12.96 -11.24 6.19
CA SER A 140 -13.98 -12.17 6.65
C SER A 140 -14.74 -12.87 5.50
N PHE A 141 -14.74 -12.28 4.30
CA PHE A 141 -15.39 -12.86 3.12
C PHE A 141 -14.40 -13.53 2.17
N GLU A 142 -13.17 -12.99 2.11
CA GLU A 142 -12.21 -13.34 1.07
C GLU A 142 -11.13 -14.32 1.56
N VAL A 143 -10.88 -14.36 2.87
CA VAL A 143 -9.87 -15.26 3.44
C VAL A 143 -10.57 -16.46 4.08
N ILE A 144 -10.04 -17.66 3.85
CA ILE A 144 -10.63 -18.87 4.42
C ILE A 144 -10.58 -18.84 5.96
N SER A 145 -11.63 -19.34 6.60
CA SER A 145 -11.78 -19.33 8.06
C SER A 145 -10.63 -20.03 8.79
N ALA A 146 -10.07 -21.06 8.20
CA ALA A 146 -8.91 -21.78 8.74
C ALA A 146 -7.66 -20.89 8.82
N LEU A 147 -7.43 -20.00 7.87
CA LEU A 147 -6.31 -19.05 7.89
C LEU A 147 -6.62 -17.86 8.81
N LEU A 148 -7.85 -17.35 8.78
CA LEU A 148 -8.31 -16.27 9.67
C LEU A 148 -8.14 -16.63 11.16
N SER A 149 -8.44 -17.86 11.55
CA SER A 149 -8.33 -18.31 12.95
C SER A 149 -6.87 -18.36 13.45
N ARG A 150 -5.89 -18.25 12.55
CA ARG A 150 -4.44 -18.29 12.84
C ARG A 150 -3.75 -16.96 12.65
N CYS A 151 -4.49 -15.93 12.22
CA CYS A 151 -3.96 -14.61 11.97
C CYS A 151 -4.69 -13.56 12.82
N GLN A 152 -3.94 -12.56 13.29
CA GLN A 152 -4.55 -11.37 13.87
C GLN A 152 -4.85 -10.36 12.76
N VAL A 153 -6.06 -9.81 12.74
CA VAL A 153 -6.47 -8.81 11.75
C VAL A 153 -6.24 -7.42 12.30
N TYR A 154 -5.49 -6.60 11.58
CA TYR A 154 -5.28 -5.19 11.88
C TYR A 154 -5.87 -4.32 10.78
N VAL A 155 -6.69 -3.35 11.19
CA VAL A 155 -7.39 -2.45 10.27
C VAL A 155 -6.61 -1.14 10.14
N LEU A 156 -6.04 -0.90 8.97
CA LEU A 156 -5.36 0.35 8.65
C LEU A 156 -6.36 1.38 8.14
N LYS A 157 -6.16 2.63 8.52
CA LYS A 157 -7.03 3.77 8.16
C LYS A 157 -6.36 4.66 7.13
N HIS A 158 -7.16 5.44 6.42
CA HIS A 158 -6.64 6.55 5.61
C HIS A 158 -5.77 7.47 6.45
N HIS A 159 -4.75 8.05 5.82
CA HIS A 159 -3.95 9.09 6.47
C HIS A 159 -4.79 10.36 6.70
N THR A 160 -4.60 10.95 7.86
CA THR A 160 -5.13 12.28 8.19
C THR A 160 -4.36 13.36 7.42
N VAL A 161 -4.92 14.57 7.33
CA VAL A 161 -4.25 15.73 6.72
C VAL A 161 -2.89 16.02 7.37
N ALA A 162 -2.80 15.88 8.69
CA ALA A 162 -1.55 16.08 9.43
C ALA A 162 -0.48 15.03 9.06
N GLU A 163 -0.88 13.77 8.92
CA GLU A 163 0.00 12.68 8.49
C GLU A 163 0.44 12.86 7.04
N LEU A 164 -0.48 13.23 6.14
CA LEU A 164 -0.16 13.54 4.74
C LEU A 164 0.82 14.71 4.63
N ASN A 165 0.66 15.75 5.44
CA ASN A 165 1.59 16.86 5.49
C ASN A 165 2.99 16.42 5.96
N THR A 166 3.07 15.55 6.94
CA THR A 166 4.33 14.96 7.40
C THR A 166 5.01 14.15 6.28
N ILE A 167 4.25 13.34 5.55
CA ILE A 167 4.74 12.55 4.40
C ILE A 167 5.24 13.48 3.29
N LEU A 168 4.48 14.52 2.94
CA LEU A 168 4.82 15.52 1.94
C LEU A 168 6.16 16.22 2.27
N ASN A 169 6.28 16.76 3.48
CA ASN A 169 7.48 17.48 3.91
C ASN A 169 8.70 16.56 3.95
N ARG A 170 8.53 15.32 4.40
CA ARG A 170 9.60 14.31 4.37
C ARG A 170 10.03 13.97 2.95
N ALA A 171 9.09 13.83 2.01
CA ALA A 171 9.42 13.54 0.62
C ALA A 171 10.27 14.65 0.00
N ILE A 172 9.89 15.92 0.20
CA ILE A 172 10.64 17.08 -0.28
C ILE A 172 12.03 17.14 0.36
N ALA A 173 12.12 16.86 1.67
CA ALA A 173 13.38 16.91 2.41
C ALA A 173 14.31 15.72 2.11
N LYS A 174 13.81 14.57 1.67
CA LYS A 174 14.59 13.32 1.49
C LYS A 174 14.98 13.08 0.03
N ASP A 175 14.09 13.35 -0.90
CA ASP A 175 14.29 13.06 -2.31
C ASP A 175 15.27 14.03 -2.98
N THR A 176 16.30 13.50 -3.61
CA THR A 176 17.35 14.30 -4.27
C THR A 176 16.83 15.08 -5.47
N ILE A 177 15.93 14.49 -6.25
CA ILE A 177 15.36 15.10 -7.45
C ILE A 177 14.46 16.29 -7.06
N LEU A 178 13.65 16.15 -6.00
CA LEU A 178 12.80 17.22 -5.52
C LEU A 178 13.62 18.37 -4.90
N LYS A 179 14.73 18.06 -4.23
CA LYS A 179 15.67 19.06 -3.70
C LYS A 179 16.30 19.90 -4.80
N GLU A 180 16.76 19.27 -5.89
CA GLU A 180 17.33 19.97 -7.03
C GLU A 180 16.33 20.94 -7.69
N LYS A 181 15.05 20.60 -7.65
CA LYS A 181 13.96 21.44 -8.16
C LYS A 181 13.58 22.63 -7.28
N ASN A 182 14.15 22.72 -6.05
CA ASN A 182 13.89 23.79 -5.08
C ASN A 182 12.39 24.07 -4.88
N LEU A 183 11.59 23.00 -4.65
CA LEU A 183 10.15 23.13 -4.53
C LEU A 183 9.74 23.99 -3.33
N THR A 184 8.86 24.94 -3.57
CA THR A 184 8.22 25.78 -2.54
C THR A 184 6.72 25.53 -2.57
N ILE A 185 6.22 24.88 -1.52
CA ILE A 185 4.79 24.63 -1.35
C ILE A 185 4.15 25.84 -0.67
N LYS A 186 3.35 26.59 -1.42
CA LYS A 186 2.55 27.71 -0.87
C LYS A 186 1.20 27.23 -0.36
N GLU A 187 0.57 26.31 -1.10
CA GLU A 187 -0.74 25.75 -0.81
C GLU A 187 -0.69 24.26 -1.09
N ASN A 188 -1.38 23.46 -0.29
CA ASN A 188 -1.35 22.00 -0.35
C ASN A 188 -2.73 21.33 -0.21
N GLU A 189 -3.82 22.12 -0.14
CA GLU A 189 -5.17 21.59 0.03
C GLU A 189 -5.58 20.74 -1.17
N ALA A 190 -5.27 21.18 -2.40
CA ALA A 190 -5.56 20.43 -3.60
C ALA A 190 -4.80 19.09 -3.63
N LEU A 191 -3.52 19.06 -3.21
CA LEU A 191 -2.74 17.83 -3.10
C LEU A 191 -3.40 16.83 -2.15
N PHE A 192 -3.81 17.28 -0.97
CA PHE A 192 -4.46 16.41 0.04
C PHE A 192 -5.84 15.95 -0.42
N ARG A 193 -6.65 16.84 -0.98
CA ARG A 193 -7.96 16.50 -1.53
C ARG A 193 -7.86 15.45 -2.65
N MET A 194 -6.90 15.60 -3.56
CA MET A 194 -6.69 14.66 -4.65
C MET A 194 -6.15 13.32 -4.20
N SER A 195 -5.40 13.28 -3.11
CA SER A 195 -4.88 12.03 -2.54
C SER A 195 -5.97 11.20 -1.85
N GLY A 196 -6.99 11.84 -1.26
CA GLY A 196 -8.05 11.15 -0.54
C GLY A 196 -7.55 10.29 0.63
N GLY A 197 -6.43 10.66 1.26
CA GLY A 197 -5.82 9.87 2.35
C GLY A 197 -4.87 8.75 1.91
N ASP A 198 -4.61 8.64 0.60
CA ASP A 198 -3.65 7.70 0.01
C ASP A 198 -2.29 8.38 -0.18
N ALA A 199 -1.27 7.93 0.58
CA ALA A 199 0.07 8.50 0.52
C ALA A 199 0.78 8.25 -0.83
N ARG A 200 0.53 7.10 -1.47
CA ARG A 200 1.10 6.80 -2.79
C ARG A 200 0.55 7.77 -3.84
N LYS A 201 -0.76 8.01 -3.80
CA LYS A 201 -1.43 8.95 -4.70
C LYS A 201 -0.94 10.38 -4.47
N LEU A 202 -0.76 10.81 -3.19
CA LEU A 202 -0.17 12.10 -2.85
C LEU A 202 1.20 12.29 -3.50
N LEU A 203 2.09 11.32 -3.32
CA LEU A 203 3.45 11.38 -3.82
C LEU A 203 3.52 11.33 -5.35
N ASN A 204 2.65 10.55 -6.00
CA ASN A 204 2.54 10.53 -7.46
C ASN A 204 2.08 11.89 -8.01
N VAL A 205 1.07 12.51 -7.38
CA VAL A 205 0.59 13.85 -7.76
C VAL A 205 1.70 14.88 -7.58
N LEU A 206 2.41 14.84 -6.45
CA LEU A 206 3.55 15.73 -6.18
C LEU A 206 4.63 15.58 -7.26
N GLU A 207 4.99 14.36 -7.63
CA GLU A 207 6.00 14.08 -8.66
C GLU A 207 5.60 14.64 -10.02
N ILE A 208 4.33 14.45 -10.42
CA ILE A 208 3.80 15.00 -11.67
C ILE A 208 3.85 16.53 -11.65
N VAL A 209 3.39 17.16 -10.57
CA VAL A 209 3.40 18.63 -10.43
C VAL A 209 4.83 19.15 -10.45
N ALA A 210 5.75 18.53 -9.70
CA ALA A 210 7.15 18.90 -9.66
C ALA A 210 7.85 18.80 -11.02
N ASN A 211 7.41 17.88 -11.89
CA ASN A 211 7.96 17.74 -13.23
C ASN A 211 7.42 18.78 -14.23
N ASN A 212 6.26 19.36 -13.96
CA ASN A 212 5.61 20.34 -14.84
C ASN A 212 5.74 21.79 -14.36
N THR A 213 6.41 22.04 -13.24
CA THR A 213 6.60 23.38 -12.66
C THR A 213 7.98 23.91 -13.05
N GLU A 214 8.04 25.04 -13.76
CA GLU A 214 9.30 25.67 -14.20
C GLU A 214 10.04 26.38 -13.06
N ASN A 215 9.31 26.96 -12.09
CA ASN A 215 9.88 27.79 -11.02
C ASN A 215 9.88 27.10 -9.64
N GLY A 216 9.59 25.80 -9.58
CA GLY A 216 9.50 25.06 -8.31
C GLY A 216 8.33 25.47 -7.41
N LEU A 217 7.45 26.38 -7.84
CA LEU A 217 6.31 26.84 -7.06
C LEU A 217 5.14 25.86 -7.18
N VAL A 218 4.61 25.45 -6.04
CA VAL A 218 3.41 24.58 -5.95
C VAL A 218 2.32 25.33 -5.18
N ASN A 219 1.18 25.53 -5.83
CA ASN A 219 -0.05 26.03 -5.24
C ASN A 219 -1.24 25.21 -5.77
N ASP A 220 -2.42 25.42 -5.20
CA ASP A 220 -3.60 24.66 -5.53
C ASP A 220 -4.03 24.79 -7.00
N GLU A 221 -3.88 25.97 -7.58
CA GLU A 221 -4.19 26.24 -8.99
C GLU A 221 -3.28 25.42 -9.93
N ILE A 222 -1.97 25.43 -9.69
CA ILE A 222 -0.99 24.65 -10.47
C ILE A 222 -1.29 23.14 -10.34
N VAL A 223 -1.59 22.67 -9.13
CA VAL A 223 -1.95 21.26 -8.90
C VAL A 223 -3.18 20.87 -9.71
N LEU A 224 -4.26 21.64 -9.66
CA LEU A 224 -5.51 21.36 -10.37
C LEU A 224 -5.32 21.39 -11.87
N ASN A 225 -4.63 22.42 -12.40
CA ASN A 225 -4.37 22.55 -13.82
C ASN A 225 -3.52 21.38 -14.37
N THR A 226 -2.46 21.01 -13.63
CA THR A 226 -1.58 19.90 -14.00
C THR A 226 -2.34 18.58 -14.05
N ILE A 227 -3.20 18.31 -13.06
CA ILE A 227 -3.97 17.07 -13.02
C ILE A 227 -5.04 17.05 -14.09
N GLN A 228 -5.75 18.17 -14.34
CA GLN A 228 -6.76 18.24 -15.40
C GLN A 228 -6.15 18.00 -16.79
N GLN A 229 -4.96 18.54 -17.05
CA GLN A 229 -4.24 18.29 -18.30
C GLN A 229 -3.86 16.81 -18.45
N ASN A 230 -3.42 16.16 -17.38
CA ASN A 230 -3.09 14.74 -17.38
C ASN A 230 -4.34 13.86 -17.52
N ILE A 231 -5.46 14.21 -16.89
CA ILE A 231 -6.74 13.50 -17.06
C ILE A 231 -7.22 13.64 -18.52
N ALA A 232 -7.13 14.81 -19.12
CA ALA A 232 -7.51 15.03 -20.51
C ALA A 232 -6.62 14.26 -21.51
N LEU A 233 -5.34 14.04 -21.17
CA LEU A 233 -4.44 13.16 -21.94
C LEU A 233 -4.79 11.67 -21.76
N TYR A 234 -5.21 11.25 -20.57
CA TYR A 234 -5.65 9.89 -20.28
C TYR A 234 -7.01 9.57 -20.91
N ASP A 235 -7.92 10.55 -20.95
CA ASP A 235 -9.26 10.38 -21.52
C ASP A 235 -9.25 10.23 -23.06
N LYS A 236 -8.16 10.61 -23.72
CA LYS A 236 -7.96 10.29 -25.15
C LYS A 236 -7.89 8.78 -25.42
N SER A 237 -7.66 7.94 -24.41
CA SER A 237 -7.70 6.47 -24.51
C SER A 237 -9.06 5.85 -24.14
N GLY A 238 -10.05 6.64 -23.70
CA GLY A 238 -11.45 6.20 -23.50
C GLY A 238 -11.71 5.33 -22.26
N GLU A 239 -10.73 5.12 -21.36
CA GLU A 239 -10.91 4.27 -20.18
C GLU A 239 -11.95 4.81 -19.17
N GLN A 240 -11.97 6.12 -18.94
CA GLN A 240 -12.97 6.73 -18.05
C GLN A 240 -14.41 6.61 -18.60
N HIS A 241 -14.57 6.63 -19.91
CA HIS A 241 -15.87 6.42 -20.54
C HIS A 241 -16.43 5.02 -20.25
N TYR A 242 -15.57 4.01 -20.28
CA TYR A 242 -15.96 2.63 -19.93
C TYR A 242 -16.29 2.48 -18.44
N ASP A 243 -15.59 3.15 -17.55
CA ASP A 243 -15.87 3.12 -16.11
C ASP A 243 -17.18 3.80 -15.76
N ILE A 244 -17.47 4.96 -16.36
CA ILE A 244 -18.75 5.68 -16.19
C ILE A 244 -19.91 4.85 -16.74
N ILE A 245 -19.78 4.29 -17.94
CA ILE A 245 -20.77 3.40 -18.55
C ILE A 245 -20.99 2.17 -17.68
N SER A 246 -19.92 1.55 -17.17
CA SER A 246 -20.00 0.38 -16.30
C SER A 246 -20.71 0.71 -14.98
N ALA A 247 -20.41 1.85 -14.37
CA ALA A 247 -21.07 2.32 -13.14
C ALA A 247 -22.55 2.61 -13.39
N PHE A 248 -22.89 3.24 -14.51
CA PHE A 248 -24.28 3.48 -14.94
C PHE A 248 -25.06 2.17 -15.10
N ILE A 249 -24.49 1.20 -15.82
CA ILE A 249 -25.12 -0.13 -16.02
C ILE A 249 -25.32 -0.84 -14.69
N LYS A 250 -24.33 -0.79 -13.78
CA LYS A 250 -24.44 -1.39 -12.43
C LYS A 250 -25.54 -0.70 -11.61
N SER A 251 -25.67 0.60 -11.70
CA SER A 251 -26.74 1.36 -11.02
C SER A 251 -28.13 0.97 -11.50
N LEU A 252 -28.29 0.79 -12.83
CA LEU A 252 -29.53 0.28 -13.42
C LEU A 252 -29.86 -1.15 -12.95
N ARG A 253 -28.87 -2.04 -12.94
CA ARG A 253 -29.04 -3.42 -12.46
C ARG A 253 -29.35 -3.49 -10.97
N GLY A 254 -28.78 -2.57 -10.17
CA GLY A 254 -29.03 -2.45 -8.74
C GLY A 254 -30.34 -1.73 -8.40
N SER A 255 -31.11 -1.30 -9.40
CA SER A 255 -32.35 -0.52 -9.23
C SER A 255 -32.16 0.73 -8.36
N ASP A 256 -31.01 1.40 -8.49
CA ASP A 256 -30.71 2.67 -7.82
C ASP A 256 -30.92 3.85 -8.79
N PRO A 257 -32.09 4.50 -8.79
CA PRO A 257 -32.38 5.57 -9.73
C PRO A 257 -31.51 6.82 -9.50
N ASN A 258 -31.11 7.11 -8.26
CA ASN A 258 -30.30 8.28 -7.94
C ASN A 258 -28.88 8.12 -8.47
N ALA A 259 -28.27 6.95 -8.26
CA ALA A 259 -26.97 6.64 -8.80
C ALA A 259 -27.00 6.58 -10.34
N ALA A 260 -28.07 6.04 -10.95
CA ALA A 260 -28.22 6.00 -12.41
C ALA A 260 -28.28 7.41 -13.01
N VAL A 261 -29.08 8.31 -12.44
CA VAL A 261 -29.13 9.71 -12.90
C VAL A 261 -27.81 10.44 -12.72
N TYR A 262 -27.12 10.19 -11.61
CA TYR A 262 -25.78 10.77 -11.36
C TYR A 262 -24.75 10.34 -12.40
N TRP A 263 -24.68 9.04 -12.71
CA TRP A 263 -23.73 8.54 -13.71
C TRP A 263 -24.09 8.86 -15.14
N LEU A 264 -25.39 9.03 -15.42
CA LEU A 264 -25.86 9.50 -16.74
C LEU A 264 -25.49 10.97 -17.00
N ALA A 265 -25.43 11.79 -15.96
CA ALA A 265 -25.10 13.21 -16.05
C ALA A 265 -23.59 13.47 -16.17
N ARG A 266 -22.77 12.46 -15.93
CA ARG A 266 -21.30 12.50 -16.05
C ARG A 266 -20.79 11.93 -17.36
#